data_5e43ad8b7e675a40422f38f776fb4043
#
_entry.id   5e43ad8b7e675a40422f38f776fb4043
#
_cell.length_a   1.000
_cell.length_b   1.000
_cell.length_c   1.000
_cell.angle_alpha   90.00
_cell.angle_beta   90.00
_cell.angle_gamma   90.00
#
_symmetry.space_group_name_H-M   'P 1'
#
loop_
_entity.id
_entity.type
_entity.pdbx_description
1 polymer ?
#
loop_
_entity_poly.entity_id
_entity_poly.type
_entity_poly.pdbx_seq_one_letter_code
_entity_poly.pdbx_strand_id
1 'polypeptide(L)'
;MGDRYYVTDSDLSERFPIYTRANVGEVFPDPVTPLTSDTALFDAEIGWRDAWIRMGAFEADEFPDGTFCQLGVQGGYCYLNASLIRLFGERAPGLSWQDMDAQFFGAQPGIPPYEEMPGDVRPDLSEKIGATFAWVFGQQSLSDLTELTEDRRLTKEIHDHRPDLTTMSLADLWQRYLDLVPIHRRLFAQHLFTTYMATVPVGVISGVATAVGRPDLIMPIIAGIGEVDSAEPSHAMWALSRLDPASAEFAEGFQAFLYEYGSRGPNEWESRSPSWETRPALALAAIDRMRQAPDSADPAGHHAERAAERETASAELLAMVEGDAATHGQLAAAIGCSKAWLPGRERTKTNNIRLIHEMRMTMREIGRRMVEAGGFDEIEDFGFVRKDEMTALFADPPSMLATVRDRRAGYDRLCELEPPFVFVGRTDGPDTWPRRDAVAANVLGAGDVLAGMPGCPGQAEGIARVVLDSNDPFALEPGDILIAPITDPSWTPLFVPAAGVVVDVGAPLSHAIIVSRELGIPCVISATGATRRIPNGARIRVDGSTGAVTVLELP
;
A
#
# COMPACT_ATOMS: atom_id res chain seq x y z
N MET A 1 10.74 12.26 -29.20
CA MET A 1 10.73 11.25 -28.13
C MET A 1 11.92 11.59 -27.26
N GLY A 2 11.69 12.04 -26.02
CA GLY A 2 12.77 12.32 -25.08
C GLY A 2 13.51 11.01 -24.76
N ASP A 3 14.76 11.12 -24.36
CA ASP A 3 15.60 9.98 -23.98
C ASP A 3 14.94 9.23 -22.83
N ARG A 4 14.39 8.06 -23.12
CA ARG A 4 13.81 7.15 -22.11
C ARG A 4 14.91 6.26 -21.57
N TYR A 5 14.99 6.12 -20.25
CA TYR A 5 15.96 5.24 -19.60
C TYR A 5 15.54 3.77 -19.63
N TYR A 6 14.22 3.52 -19.64
CA TYR A 6 13.66 2.18 -19.68
C TYR A 6 12.37 2.16 -20.50
N VAL A 7 11.97 0.98 -20.96
CA VAL A 7 10.82 0.80 -21.87
C VAL A 7 9.49 1.28 -21.27
N THR A 8 9.37 1.32 -19.96
CA THR A 8 8.16 1.75 -19.23
C THR A 8 8.14 3.24 -18.90
N ASP A 9 9.22 3.99 -19.16
CA ASP A 9 9.28 5.40 -18.83
C ASP A 9 8.19 6.19 -19.53
N SER A 10 7.47 7.02 -18.76
CA SER A 10 6.41 7.88 -19.24
C SER A 10 6.89 9.31 -19.49
N ASP A 11 6.14 10.04 -20.30
CA ASP A 11 6.25 11.49 -20.33
C ASP A 11 5.69 12.04 -19.01
N LEU A 12 6.34 13.06 -18.46
CA LEU A 12 6.00 13.67 -17.18
C LEU A 12 5.32 15.03 -17.40
N SER A 13 4.50 15.44 -16.43
CA SER A 13 3.83 16.73 -16.49
C SER A 13 4.81 17.88 -16.29
N GLU A 14 4.82 18.85 -17.20
CA GLU A 14 5.59 20.09 -17.05
C GLU A 14 4.91 21.03 -16.02
N ARG A 15 3.58 21.03 -15.96
CA ARG A 15 2.80 21.83 -14.99
C ARG A 15 2.95 21.34 -13.56
N PHE A 16 3.06 20.02 -13.38
CA PHE A 16 3.16 19.36 -12.07
C PHE A 16 4.49 18.63 -11.97
N PRO A 17 5.61 19.34 -11.74
CA PRO A 17 6.94 18.78 -11.98
C PRO A 17 7.52 17.96 -10.83
N ILE A 18 6.90 17.90 -9.65
CA ILE A 18 7.47 17.24 -8.47
C ILE A 18 6.92 15.84 -8.36
N TYR A 19 7.82 14.86 -8.39
CA TYR A 19 7.49 13.44 -8.30
C TYR A 19 8.22 12.78 -7.13
N THR A 20 7.57 11.84 -6.46
CA THR A 20 8.09 11.17 -5.25
C THR A 20 7.80 9.68 -5.22
N ARG A 21 8.65 8.93 -4.53
CA ARG A 21 8.44 7.53 -4.17
C ARG A 21 7.61 7.37 -2.88
N ALA A 22 7.29 8.47 -2.19
CA ALA A 22 6.42 8.43 -1.02
C ALA A 22 5.11 7.72 -1.34
N ASN A 23 4.63 6.85 -0.46
CA ASN A 23 3.43 6.01 -0.60
C ASN A 23 3.50 5.04 -1.79
N VAL A 24 3.71 5.51 -3.03
CA VAL A 24 3.77 4.63 -4.21
C VAL A 24 4.92 3.62 -4.15
N GLY A 25 6.00 3.91 -3.43
CA GLY A 25 7.07 2.96 -3.15
C GLY A 25 6.62 1.77 -2.29
N GLU A 26 5.54 1.92 -1.50
CA GLU A 26 4.90 0.81 -0.78
C GLU A 26 4.12 -0.12 -1.70
N VAL A 27 3.59 0.45 -2.77
CA VAL A 27 2.73 -0.24 -3.74
C VAL A 27 3.56 -0.91 -4.83
N PHE A 28 4.59 -0.21 -5.31
CA PHE A 28 5.55 -0.67 -6.31
C PHE A 28 6.98 -0.46 -5.80
N PRO A 29 7.49 -1.33 -4.90
CA PRO A 29 8.85 -1.22 -4.37
C PRO A 29 9.92 -1.41 -5.45
N ASP A 30 9.64 -2.26 -6.43
CA ASP A 30 10.47 -2.60 -7.57
C ASP A 30 10.08 -1.83 -8.84
N PRO A 31 10.86 -1.91 -9.92
CA PRO A 31 10.48 -1.38 -11.22
C PRO A 31 9.15 -1.99 -11.71
N VAL A 32 8.37 -1.20 -12.43
CA VAL A 32 7.10 -1.66 -13.02
C VAL A 32 7.39 -2.43 -14.31
N THR A 33 6.74 -3.57 -14.48
CA THR A 33 6.89 -4.33 -15.74
C THR A 33 6.12 -3.68 -16.90
N PRO A 34 6.56 -3.91 -18.16
CA PRO A 34 5.93 -3.36 -19.35
C PRO A 34 4.42 -3.59 -19.44
N LEU A 35 3.95 -4.81 -19.20
CA LEU A 35 2.53 -5.11 -19.26
C LEU A 35 1.74 -4.37 -18.19
N THR A 36 2.23 -4.35 -16.95
CA THR A 36 1.58 -3.63 -15.84
C THR A 36 1.55 -2.12 -16.13
N SER A 37 2.63 -1.56 -16.68
CA SER A 37 2.68 -0.14 -17.06
C SER A 37 1.67 0.21 -18.14
N ASP A 38 1.57 -0.60 -19.19
CA ASP A 38 0.69 -0.35 -20.35
C ASP A 38 -0.80 -0.60 -20.05
N THR A 39 -1.13 -1.27 -18.95
CA THR A 39 -2.50 -1.68 -18.61
C THR A 39 -2.90 -1.19 -17.21
N ALA A 40 -2.65 -1.97 -16.17
CA ALA A 40 -3.13 -1.68 -14.82
C ALA A 40 -2.66 -0.31 -14.29
N LEU A 41 -1.39 0.06 -14.51
CA LEU A 41 -0.87 1.35 -14.03
C LEU A 41 -1.44 2.53 -14.83
N PHE A 42 -1.57 2.40 -16.17
CA PHE A 42 -2.16 3.44 -17.00
C PHE A 42 -3.64 3.66 -16.64
N ASP A 43 -4.40 2.58 -16.43
CA ASP A 43 -5.80 2.69 -16.00
C ASP A 43 -5.92 3.19 -14.55
N ALA A 44 -4.97 2.89 -13.68
CA ALA A 44 -4.87 3.47 -12.34
C ALA A 44 -4.64 5.00 -12.40
N GLU A 45 -3.77 5.48 -13.30
CA GLU A 45 -3.59 6.92 -13.57
C GLU A 45 -4.92 7.58 -13.92
N ILE A 46 -5.67 7.02 -14.87
CA ILE A 46 -6.97 7.57 -15.27
C ILE A 46 -7.99 7.47 -14.13
N GLY A 47 -8.02 6.34 -13.41
CA GLY A 47 -8.89 6.16 -12.25
C GLY A 47 -8.60 7.16 -11.12
N TRP A 48 -7.33 7.53 -10.93
CA TRP A 48 -6.97 8.57 -9.94
C TRP A 48 -7.51 9.95 -10.34
N ARG A 49 -7.40 10.31 -11.63
CA ARG A 49 -8.02 11.55 -12.14
C ARG A 49 -9.54 11.54 -11.94
N ASP A 50 -10.20 10.41 -12.25
CA ASP A 50 -11.64 10.25 -12.03
C ASP A 50 -12.00 10.47 -10.56
N ALA A 51 -11.16 10.00 -9.62
CA ALA A 51 -11.33 10.23 -8.18
C ALA A 51 -11.19 11.72 -7.81
N TRP A 52 -10.18 12.42 -8.35
CA TRP A 52 -9.97 13.85 -8.13
C TRP A 52 -11.15 14.69 -8.63
N ILE A 53 -11.66 14.37 -9.81
CA ILE A 53 -12.82 15.04 -10.41
C ILE A 53 -14.07 14.77 -9.55
N ARG A 54 -14.28 13.53 -9.14
CA ARG A 54 -15.39 13.13 -8.25
C ARG A 54 -15.37 13.85 -6.90
N MET A 55 -14.18 14.07 -6.33
CA MET A 55 -14.02 14.86 -5.09
C MET A 55 -14.30 16.34 -5.28
N GLY A 56 -14.32 16.84 -6.52
CA GLY A 56 -14.39 18.24 -6.85
C GLY A 56 -13.07 18.99 -6.71
N ALA A 57 -11.94 18.25 -6.62
CA ALA A 57 -10.61 18.84 -6.40
C ALA A 57 -9.95 19.36 -7.68
N PHE A 58 -10.31 18.77 -8.81
CA PHE A 58 -9.80 19.13 -10.15
C PHE A 58 -10.90 19.06 -11.19
N GLU A 59 -10.72 19.81 -12.28
CA GLU A 59 -11.53 19.70 -13.48
C GLU A 59 -10.83 18.80 -14.52
N ALA A 60 -11.63 18.20 -15.41
CA ALA A 60 -11.11 17.26 -16.40
C ALA A 60 -10.06 17.88 -17.35
N ASP A 61 -10.21 19.18 -17.68
CA ASP A 61 -9.30 19.91 -18.56
C ASP A 61 -7.95 20.26 -17.93
N GLU A 62 -7.78 20.04 -16.62
CA GLU A 62 -6.48 20.16 -15.96
C GLU A 62 -5.57 18.95 -16.26
N PHE A 63 -6.12 17.86 -16.82
CA PHE A 63 -5.39 16.64 -17.15
C PHE A 63 -5.31 16.44 -18.67
N PRO A 64 -4.12 16.51 -19.28
CA PRO A 64 -3.96 16.21 -20.70
C PRO A 64 -4.34 14.75 -21.02
N ASP A 65 -4.97 14.55 -22.19
CA ASP A 65 -5.32 13.21 -22.67
C ASP A 65 -4.08 12.34 -22.92
N GLY A 66 -4.18 11.06 -22.57
CA GLY A 66 -3.18 10.05 -22.91
C GLY A 66 -1.82 10.19 -22.23
N THR A 67 -1.68 11.09 -21.23
CA THR A 67 -0.42 11.29 -20.48
C THR A 67 -0.53 10.83 -19.04
N PHE A 68 0.60 10.56 -18.41
CA PHE A 68 0.68 10.38 -16.96
C PHE A 68 0.81 11.75 -16.28
N CYS A 69 -0.04 12.05 -15.29
CA CYS A 69 0.02 13.29 -14.51
C CYS A 69 0.11 13.01 -13.01
N GLN A 70 -0.76 12.14 -12.50
CA GLN A 70 -0.78 11.77 -11.09
C GLN A 70 0.30 10.75 -10.76
N LEU A 71 0.52 9.83 -11.67
CA LEU A 71 1.63 8.87 -11.63
C LEU A 71 2.69 9.27 -12.66
N GLY A 72 3.86 8.68 -12.57
CA GLY A 72 4.92 8.79 -13.56
C GLY A 72 5.87 7.61 -13.44
N VAL A 73 6.47 7.19 -14.54
CA VAL A 73 7.49 6.14 -14.54
C VAL A 73 8.80 6.73 -15.07
N GLN A 74 9.86 6.64 -14.28
CA GLN A 74 11.20 7.10 -14.65
C GLN A 74 12.24 6.07 -14.21
N GLY A 75 13.12 5.68 -15.15
CA GLY A 75 14.08 4.62 -14.92
C GLY A 75 13.41 3.30 -14.52
N GLY A 76 12.21 3.04 -15.04
CA GLY A 76 11.39 1.88 -14.71
C GLY A 76 10.61 1.97 -13.39
N TYR A 77 10.92 2.89 -12.49
CA TYR A 77 10.24 3.03 -11.20
C TYR A 77 9.02 3.94 -11.26
N CYS A 78 7.95 3.54 -10.57
CA CYS A 78 6.73 4.32 -10.44
C CYS A 78 6.89 5.43 -9.39
N TYR A 79 6.41 6.62 -9.70
CA TYR A 79 6.39 7.81 -8.85
C TYR A 79 5.00 8.39 -8.76
N LEU A 80 4.72 9.04 -7.63
CA LEU A 80 3.51 9.78 -7.36
C LEU A 80 3.78 11.27 -7.54
N ASN A 81 2.84 11.99 -8.16
CA ASN A 81 2.97 13.43 -8.35
C ASN A 81 2.63 14.19 -7.05
N ALA A 82 3.66 14.76 -6.43
CA ALA A 82 3.54 15.53 -5.21
C ALA A 82 2.92 16.92 -5.44
N SER A 83 3.09 17.52 -6.63
CA SER A 83 2.51 18.81 -6.95
C SER A 83 0.98 18.76 -6.90
N LEU A 84 0.36 17.70 -7.45
CA LEU A 84 -1.10 17.50 -7.41
C LEU A 84 -1.61 17.27 -6.00
N ILE A 85 -0.87 16.53 -5.18
CA ILE A 85 -1.24 16.27 -3.78
C ILE A 85 -1.21 17.58 -2.97
N ARG A 86 -0.16 18.39 -3.14
CA ARG A 86 -0.05 19.71 -2.49
C ARG A 86 -1.19 20.62 -2.94
N LEU A 87 -1.51 20.61 -4.23
CA LEU A 87 -2.59 21.42 -4.79
C LEU A 87 -3.96 21.00 -4.27
N PHE A 88 -4.17 19.73 -4.02
CA PHE A 88 -5.35 19.26 -3.28
C PHE A 88 -5.43 19.88 -1.88
N GLY A 89 -4.31 19.91 -1.15
CA GLY A 89 -4.25 20.56 0.17
C GLY A 89 -4.63 22.04 0.12
N GLU A 90 -4.13 22.79 -0.87
CA GLU A 90 -4.44 24.21 -1.05
C GLU A 90 -5.92 24.47 -1.44
N ARG A 91 -6.54 23.53 -2.15
CA ARG A 91 -7.93 23.63 -2.58
C ARG A 91 -8.94 23.14 -1.55
N ALA A 92 -8.53 22.21 -0.67
CA ALA A 92 -9.41 21.56 0.28
C ALA A 92 -9.65 22.43 1.53
N PRO A 93 -10.91 22.70 1.91
CA PRO A 93 -11.21 23.51 3.09
C PRO A 93 -10.60 22.92 4.37
N GLY A 94 -9.83 23.74 5.09
CA GLY A 94 -9.21 23.34 6.36
C GLY A 94 -7.95 22.48 6.23
N LEU A 95 -7.43 22.30 5.02
CA LEU A 95 -6.12 21.70 4.74
C LEU A 95 -5.17 22.75 4.15
N SER A 96 -3.90 22.37 4.06
CA SER A 96 -2.83 23.14 3.43
C SER A 96 -1.85 22.22 2.73
N TRP A 97 -1.00 22.76 1.85
CA TRP A 97 0.08 21.99 1.27
C TRP A 97 1.05 21.44 2.33
N GLN A 98 1.23 22.16 3.46
CA GLN A 98 2.06 21.71 4.58
C GLN A 98 1.50 20.44 5.23
N ASP A 99 0.18 20.34 5.36
CA ASP A 99 -0.47 19.14 5.88
C ASP A 99 -0.24 17.95 4.96
N MET A 100 -0.29 18.18 3.63
CA MET A 100 0.00 17.16 2.64
C MET A 100 1.48 16.74 2.69
N ASP A 101 2.41 17.68 2.80
CA ASP A 101 3.83 17.37 2.96
C ASP A 101 4.08 16.54 4.22
N ALA A 102 3.50 16.91 5.35
CA ALA A 102 3.63 16.15 6.59
C ALA A 102 3.07 14.73 6.44
N GLN A 103 1.97 14.58 5.73
CA GLN A 103 1.33 13.28 5.52
C GLN A 103 2.11 12.37 4.54
N PHE A 104 2.66 12.92 3.47
CA PHE A 104 3.29 12.13 2.40
C PHE A 104 4.81 12.02 2.52
N PHE A 105 5.47 13.07 3.00
CA PHE A 105 6.94 13.09 3.10
C PHE A 105 7.45 12.87 4.53
N GLY A 106 6.65 13.24 5.53
CA GLY A 106 7.10 13.17 6.92
C GLY A 106 8.37 13.99 7.12
N ALA A 107 9.41 13.35 7.68
CA ALA A 107 10.71 13.98 7.96
C ALA A 107 11.77 13.73 6.85
N GLN A 108 11.37 13.33 5.66
CA GLN A 108 12.31 13.04 4.56
C GLN A 108 13.06 14.31 4.12
N PRO A 109 14.38 14.23 3.93
CA PRO A 109 15.18 15.38 3.47
C PRO A 109 15.02 15.61 1.96
N GLY A 110 15.37 16.83 1.52
CA GLY A 110 15.47 17.16 0.09
C GLY A 110 14.12 17.42 -0.59
N ILE A 111 13.06 17.63 0.18
CA ILE A 111 11.74 17.97 -0.37
C ILE A 111 11.78 19.40 -0.94
N PRO A 112 11.45 19.61 -2.22
CA PRO A 112 11.42 20.95 -2.83
C PRO A 112 10.36 21.82 -2.14
N PRO A 113 10.58 23.15 -2.01
CA PRO A 113 9.56 24.06 -1.50
C PRO A 113 8.32 24.07 -2.42
N TYR A 114 7.17 24.38 -1.83
CA TYR A 114 5.98 24.68 -2.63
C TYR A 114 6.10 26.10 -3.21
N GLU A 115 5.85 26.22 -4.50
CA GLU A 115 5.77 27.50 -5.20
C GLU A 115 4.37 27.60 -5.81
N GLU A 116 3.59 28.58 -5.36
CA GLU A 116 2.24 28.82 -5.87
C GLU A 116 2.30 29.27 -7.34
N MET A 117 1.49 28.63 -8.17
CA MET A 117 1.36 28.96 -9.60
C MET A 117 -0.01 29.59 -9.90
N PRO A 118 -0.13 30.41 -10.98
CA PRO A 118 -1.43 30.93 -11.41
C PRO A 118 -2.45 29.80 -11.65
N GLY A 119 -3.61 29.89 -10.98
CA GLY A 119 -4.68 28.90 -11.06
C GLY A 119 -4.62 27.78 -10.01
N ASP A 120 -3.68 27.82 -9.08
CA ASP A 120 -3.63 26.88 -7.98
C ASP A 120 -4.80 27.13 -7.01
N VAL A 121 -5.00 28.36 -6.61
CA VAL A 121 -6.13 28.75 -5.76
C VAL A 121 -7.43 28.80 -6.56
N ARG A 122 -8.39 27.96 -6.20
CA ARG A 122 -9.68 27.77 -6.90
C ARG A 122 -10.83 27.77 -5.88
N PRO A 123 -11.39 28.94 -5.51
CA PRO A 123 -12.49 29.02 -4.55
C PRO A 123 -13.74 28.21 -4.95
N ASP A 124 -14.01 28.11 -6.25
CA ASP A 124 -15.09 27.30 -6.81
C ASP A 124 -14.89 25.79 -6.56
N LEU A 125 -13.65 25.30 -6.64
CA LEU A 125 -13.33 23.92 -6.30
C LEU A 125 -13.33 23.69 -4.79
N SER A 126 -12.88 24.67 -4.00
CA SER A 126 -12.96 24.59 -2.53
C SER A 126 -14.40 24.39 -2.05
N GLU A 127 -15.37 25.07 -2.67
CA GLU A 127 -16.79 24.87 -2.37
C GLU A 127 -17.26 23.44 -2.73
N LYS A 128 -16.86 22.91 -3.89
CA LYS A 128 -17.18 21.54 -4.31
C LYS A 128 -16.60 20.51 -3.37
N ILE A 129 -15.32 20.65 -2.99
CA ILE A 129 -14.66 19.77 -2.02
C ILE A 129 -15.37 19.84 -0.66
N GLY A 130 -15.73 21.04 -0.20
CA GLY A 130 -16.46 21.25 1.05
C GLY A 130 -17.82 20.54 1.05
N ALA A 131 -18.55 20.54 -0.07
CA ALA A 131 -19.79 19.78 -0.21
C ALA A 131 -19.55 18.26 -0.16
N THR A 132 -18.46 17.78 -0.77
CA THR A 132 -18.05 16.37 -0.68
C THR A 132 -17.70 15.97 0.76
N PHE A 133 -16.94 16.80 1.48
CA PHE A 133 -16.63 16.56 2.90
C PHE A 133 -17.88 16.54 3.78
N ALA A 134 -18.83 17.45 3.53
CA ALA A 134 -20.12 17.44 4.25
C ALA A 134 -20.90 16.14 4.01
N TRP A 135 -20.89 15.62 2.77
CA TRP A 135 -21.51 14.34 2.45
C TRP A 135 -20.84 13.16 3.17
N VAL A 136 -19.51 13.18 3.34
CA VAL A 136 -18.73 12.14 4.08
C VAL A 136 -19.28 11.94 5.49
N PHE A 137 -19.58 13.02 6.20
CA PHE A 137 -20.12 12.95 7.56
C PHE A 137 -21.53 12.35 7.66
N GLY A 138 -22.24 12.27 6.53
CA GLY A 138 -23.54 11.58 6.46
C GLY A 138 -23.44 10.05 6.46
N GLN A 139 -22.26 9.48 6.18
CA GLN A 139 -22.04 8.03 6.08
C GLN A 139 -21.52 7.51 7.41
N GLN A 140 -22.36 6.86 8.19
CA GLN A 140 -22.07 6.45 9.57
C GLN A 140 -21.72 4.97 9.72
N SER A 141 -21.96 4.17 8.69
CA SER A 141 -21.67 2.74 8.66
C SER A 141 -21.18 2.31 7.28
N LEU A 142 -20.47 1.19 7.23
CA LEU A 142 -19.99 0.64 5.96
C LEU A 142 -21.14 0.27 5.00
N SER A 143 -22.33 -0.06 5.55
CA SER A 143 -23.53 -0.34 4.76
C SER A 143 -24.11 0.90 4.07
N ASP A 144 -23.78 2.12 4.52
CA ASP A 144 -24.19 3.35 3.86
C ASP A 144 -23.38 3.56 2.55
N LEU A 145 -22.20 2.95 2.47
CA LEU A 145 -21.34 2.94 1.29
C LEU A 145 -21.72 1.80 0.34
N THR A 146 -22.92 1.87 -0.25
CA THR A 146 -23.51 0.79 -1.06
C THR A 146 -22.66 0.38 -2.25
N GLU A 147 -21.98 1.34 -2.91
CA GLU A 147 -21.06 1.07 -4.02
C GLU A 147 -19.94 0.09 -3.62
N LEU A 148 -19.41 0.19 -2.39
CA LEU A 148 -18.36 -0.69 -1.90
C LEU A 148 -18.85 -2.13 -1.71
N THR A 149 -20.10 -2.29 -1.30
CA THR A 149 -20.74 -3.58 -1.15
C THR A 149 -21.01 -4.24 -2.51
N GLU A 150 -21.47 -3.44 -3.48
CA GLU A 150 -21.65 -3.88 -4.86
C GLU A 150 -20.34 -4.27 -5.53
N ASP A 151 -19.28 -3.51 -5.31
CA ASP A 151 -17.94 -3.80 -5.82
C ASP A 151 -17.36 -5.09 -5.21
N ARG A 152 -17.57 -5.31 -3.91
CA ARG A 152 -17.19 -6.58 -3.26
C ARG A 152 -17.93 -7.76 -3.88
N ARG A 153 -19.25 -7.63 -4.12
CA ARG A 153 -20.05 -8.65 -4.77
C ARG A 153 -19.54 -8.92 -6.19
N LEU A 154 -19.28 -7.87 -6.97
CA LEU A 154 -18.78 -8.00 -8.34
C LEU A 154 -17.42 -8.73 -8.39
N THR A 155 -16.46 -8.33 -7.57
CA THR A 155 -15.12 -8.95 -7.60
C THR A 155 -15.17 -10.40 -7.12
N LYS A 156 -16.05 -10.72 -6.14
CA LYS A 156 -16.31 -12.08 -5.72
C LYS A 156 -16.97 -12.90 -6.82
N GLU A 157 -17.97 -12.36 -7.50
CA GLU A 157 -18.66 -13.02 -8.62
C GLU A 157 -17.71 -13.30 -9.79
N ILE A 158 -16.79 -12.38 -10.12
CA ILE A 158 -15.76 -12.62 -11.14
C ILE A 158 -14.84 -13.78 -10.74
N HIS A 159 -14.47 -13.86 -9.46
CA HIS A 159 -13.66 -14.95 -8.93
C HIS A 159 -14.42 -16.28 -8.93
N ASP A 160 -15.64 -16.32 -8.38
CA ASP A 160 -16.47 -17.52 -8.26
C ASP A 160 -16.83 -18.13 -9.63
N HIS A 161 -16.91 -17.29 -10.67
CA HIS A 161 -17.22 -17.70 -12.05
C HIS A 161 -15.99 -17.65 -12.98
N ARG A 162 -14.78 -17.76 -12.44
CA ARG A 162 -13.57 -17.89 -13.26
C ARG A 162 -13.73 -19.09 -14.20
N PRO A 163 -13.70 -18.89 -15.52
CA PRO A 163 -13.79 -20.01 -16.47
C PRO A 163 -12.57 -20.93 -16.34
N ASP A 164 -12.68 -22.15 -16.85
CA ASP A 164 -11.48 -22.98 -17.05
C ASP A 164 -10.59 -22.36 -18.14
N LEU A 165 -9.60 -21.58 -17.67
CA LEU A 165 -8.67 -20.84 -18.53
C LEU A 165 -7.91 -21.76 -19.49
N THR A 166 -7.72 -23.04 -19.13
CA THR A 166 -6.98 -24.01 -19.95
C THR A 166 -7.72 -24.38 -21.23
N THR A 167 -9.03 -24.19 -21.27
CA THR A 167 -9.88 -24.48 -22.43
C THR A 167 -10.09 -23.31 -23.37
N MET A 168 -9.76 -22.10 -22.95
CA MET A 168 -9.94 -20.87 -23.74
C MET A 168 -8.87 -20.73 -24.82
N SER A 169 -9.18 -20.08 -25.94
CA SER A 169 -8.17 -19.71 -26.95
C SER A 169 -7.26 -18.58 -26.41
N LEU A 170 -6.06 -18.38 -27.00
CA LEU A 170 -5.18 -17.23 -26.66
C LEU A 170 -5.89 -15.90 -26.89
N ALA A 171 -6.68 -15.79 -27.95
CA ALA A 171 -7.45 -14.58 -28.25
C ALA A 171 -8.52 -14.31 -27.17
N ASP A 172 -9.23 -15.35 -26.72
CA ASP A 172 -10.26 -15.21 -25.68
C ASP A 172 -9.64 -14.89 -24.30
N LEU A 173 -8.49 -15.49 -23.98
CA LEU A 173 -7.72 -15.15 -22.77
C LEU A 173 -7.31 -13.68 -22.78
N TRP A 174 -6.74 -13.22 -23.91
CA TRP A 174 -6.33 -11.81 -24.01
C TRP A 174 -7.53 -10.87 -23.97
N GLN A 175 -8.64 -11.23 -24.62
CA GLN A 175 -9.87 -10.44 -24.55
C GLN A 175 -10.41 -10.38 -23.11
N ARG A 176 -10.45 -11.53 -22.39
CA ARG A 176 -10.82 -11.56 -20.96
C ARG A 176 -9.96 -10.58 -20.13
N TYR A 177 -8.65 -10.58 -20.35
CA TYR A 177 -7.76 -9.64 -19.67
C TYR A 177 -8.16 -8.19 -19.96
N LEU A 178 -8.36 -7.85 -21.22
CA LEU A 178 -8.75 -6.50 -21.65
C LEU A 178 -10.13 -6.08 -21.11
N ASP A 179 -11.07 -7.01 -20.95
CA ASP A 179 -12.40 -6.74 -20.39
C ASP A 179 -12.35 -6.43 -18.88
N LEU A 180 -11.34 -6.94 -18.17
CA LEU A 180 -11.14 -6.64 -16.74
C LEU A 180 -10.48 -5.26 -16.49
N VAL A 181 -9.73 -4.74 -17.45
CA VAL A 181 -9.01 -3.46 -17.33
C VAL A 181 -9.94 -2.27 -17.02
N PRO A 182 -11.07 -2.03 -17.70
CA PRO A 182 -12.00 -0.96 -17.35
C PRO A 182 -12.64 -1.13 -15.96
N ILE A 183 -12.85 -2.37 -15.53
CA ILE A 183 -13.37 -2.66 -14.19
C ILE A 183 -12.31 -2.26 -13.15
N HIS A 184 -11.04 -2.60 -13.38
CA HIS A 184 -9.92 -2.17 -12.55
C HIS A 184 -9.86 -0.64 -12.41
N ARG A 185 -9.93 0.10 -13.52
CA ARG A 185 -9.96 1.56 -13.51
C ARG A 185 -11.05 2.10 -12.58
N ARG A 186 -12.28 1.59 -12.69
CA ARG A 186 -13.42 2.02 -11.88
C ARG A 186 -13.20 1.69 -10.40
N LEU A 187 -12.76 0.48 -10.08
CA LEU A 187 -12.47 0.06 -8.71
C LEU A 187 -11.31 0.87 -8.11
N PHE A 188 -10.32 1.21 -8.92
CA PHE A 188 -9.19 2.03 -8.48
C PHE A 188 -9.64 3.48 -8.20
N ALA A 189 -10.48 4.07 -9.06
CA ALA A 189 -11.10 5.37 -8.79
C ALA A 189 -11.88 5.37 -7.47
N GLN A 190 -12.66 4.31 -7.21
CA GLN A 190 -13.39 4.14 -5.96
C GLN A 190 -12.44 4.01 -4.75
N HIS A 191 -11.32 3.28 -4.91
CA HIS A 191 -10.32 3.12 -3.86
C HIS A 191 -9.67 4.46 -3.51
N LEU A 192 -9.26 5.26 -4.48
CA LEU A 192 -8.65 6.56 -4.25
C LEU A 192 -9.63 7.54 -3.62
N PHE A 193 -10.86 7.60 -4.16
CA PHE A 193 -11.91 8.42 -3.55
C PHE A 193 -12.11 8.05 -2.07
N THR A 194 -12.29 6.77 -1.77
CA THR A 194 -12.50 6.29 -0.41
C THR A 194 -11.28 6.54 0.49
N THR A 195 -10.07 6.40 -0.04
CA THR A 195 -8.82 6.65 0.69
C THR A 195 -8.73 8.10 1.15
N TYR A 196 -8.99 9.05 0.25
CA TYR A 196 -8.98 10.48 0.63
C TYR A 196 -10.14 10.83 1.57
N MET A 197 -11.34 10.29 1.33
CA MET A 197 -12.47 10.55 2.22
C MET A 197 -12.29 9.96 3.62
N ALA A 198 -11.55 8.88 3.77
CA ALA A 198 -11.20 8.31 5.07
C ALA A 198 -10.29 9.24 5.91
N THR A 199 -9.55 10.16 5.28
CA THR A 199 -8.72 11.14 6.01
C THR A 199 -9.55 12.25 6.65
N VAL A 200 -10.73 12.54 6.15
CA VAL A 200 -11.58 13.65 6.61
C VAL A 200 -11.98 13.49 8.09
N PRO A 201 -12.62 12.37 8.51
CA PRO A 201 -12.94 12.18 9.92
C PRO A 201 -11.70 12.10 10.81
N VAL A 202 -10.62 11.49 10.33
CA VAL A 202 -9.35 11.41 11.07
C VAL A 202 -8.77 12.80 11.33
N GLY A 203 -8.84 13.70 10.33
CA GLY A 203 -8.40 15.08 10.47
C GLY A 203 -9.17 15.84 11.58
N VAL A 204 -10.49 15.68 11.64
CA VAL A 204 -11.32 16.30 12.69
C VAL A 204 -10.98 15.73 14.08
N ILE A 205 -10.87 14.40 14.20
CA ILE A 205 -10.50 13.75 15.47
C ILE A 205 -9.13 14.26 15.94
N SER A 206 -8.14 14.31 15.04
CA SER A 206 -6.79 14.77 15.33
C SER A 206 -6.75 16.25 15.72
N GLY A 207 -7.47 17.10 15.00
CA GLY A 207 -7.55 18.53 15.29
C GLY A 207 -8.14 18.80 16.66
N VAL A 208 -9.26 18.16 17.02
CA VAL A 208 -9.90 18.32 18.33
C VAL A 208 -9.00 17.76 19.44
N ALA A 209 -8.48 16.55 19.29
CA ALA A 209 -7.62 15.93 20.30
C ALA A 209 -6.36 16.78 20.59
N THR A 210 -5.74 17.33 19.55
CA THR A 210 -4.59 18.22 19.67
C THR A 210 -4.96 19.53 20.37
N ALA A 211 -6.10 20.14 20.02
CA ALA A 211 -6.56 21.40 20.59
C ALA A 211 -6.85 21.29 22.10
N VAL A 212 -7.33 20.13 22.57
CA VAL A 212 -7.56 19.88 24.01
C VAL A 212 -6.35 19.28 24.73
N GLY A 213 -5.19 19.15 24.06
CA GLY A 213 -3.94 18.64 24.65
C GLY A 213 -3.92 17.10 24.84
N ARG A 214 -4.73 16.34 24.09
CA ARG A 214 -4.84 14.89 24.19
C ARG A 214 -4.57 14.16 22.85
N PRO A 215 -3.43 14.43 22.18
CA PRO A 215 -3.09 13.72 20.93
C PRO A 215 -2.92 12.20 21.14
N ASP A 216 -2.70 11.75 22.37
CA ASP A 216 -2.65 10.32 22.75
C ASP A 216 -3.96 9.56 22.50
N LEU A 217 -5.11 10.26 22.45
CA LEU A 217 -6.41 9.64 22.16
C LEU A 217 -6.67 9.39 20.67
N ILE A 218 -5.90 9.98 19.76
CA ILE A 218 -6.13 9.85 18.31
C ILE A 218 -6.06 8.38 17.90
N MET A 219 -4.95 7.72 18.19
CA MET A 219 -4.73 6.33 17.75
C MET A 219 -5.73 5.35 18.36
N PRO A 220 -6.04 5.37 19.66
CA PRO A 220 -7.11 4.52 20.21
C PRO A 220 -8.47 4.70 19.51
N ILE A 221 -8.86 5.95 19.17
CA ILE A 221 -10.16 6.24 18.55
C ILE A 221 -10.27 5.65 17.13
N ILE A 222 -9.19 5.60 16.38
CA ILE A 222 -9.19 5.09 14.99
C ILE A 222 -8.75 3.62 14.88
N ALA A 223 -8.47 2.94 16.01
CA ALA A 223 -8.13 1.51 16.07
C ALA A 223 -9.34 0.64 16.40
N GLY A 224 -9.23 -0.67 16.22
CA GLY A 224 -10.24 -1.65 16.63
C GLY A 224 -11.63 -1.41 16.01
N ILE A 225 -11.68 -0.91 14.77
CA ILE A 225 -12.93 -0.60 14.06
C ILE A 225 -13.42 -1.88 13.41
N GLY A 226 -13.70 -2.90 13.66
CA GLY A 226 -14.20 -4.11 13.00
C GLY A 226 -14.29 -4.07 11.46
N GLU A 227 -14.47 -5.21 10.83
CA GLU A 227 -14.62 -5.39 9.39
C GLU A 227 -13.43 -4.89 8.55
N VAL A 228 -12.21 -4.99 9.07
CA VAL A 228 -10.98 -4.60 8.35
C VAL A 228 -10.51 -5.78 7.48
N ASP A 229 -10.83 -5.73 6.21
CA ASP A 229 -10.53 -6.80 5.23
C ASP A 229 -9.04 -7.21 5.19
N SER A 230 -8.11 -6.32 5.54
CA SER A 230 -6.67 -6.63 5.58
C SER A 230 -6.24 -7.46 6.80
N ALA A 231 -7.05 -7.53 7.86
CA ALA A 231 -6.77 -8.33 9.05
C ALA A 231 -7.34 -9.76 8.93
N GLU A 232 -8.38 -9.96 8.10
CA GLU A 232 -9.05 -11.27 7.95
C GLU A 232 -8.08 -12.42 7.60
N PRO A 233 -7.10 -12.27 6.67
CA PRO A 233 -6.15 -13.34 6.37
C PRO A 233 -5.33 -13.79 7.58
N SER A 234 -4.94 -12.86 8.46
CA SER A 234 -4.17 -13.19 9.67
C SER A 234 -4.99 -14.00 10.68
N HIS A 235 -6.28 -13.65 10.84
CA HIS A 235 -7.18 -14.44 11.69
C HIS A 235 -7.37 -15.86 11.14
N ALA A 236 -7.55 -15.99 9.81
CA ALA A 236 -7.69 -17.30 9.18
C ALA A 236 -6.40 -18.14 9.26
N MET A 237 -5.23 -17.52 9.03
CA MET A 237 -3.92 -18.19 9.20
C MET A 237 -3.70 -18.63 10.66
N TRP A 238 -4.09 -17.77 11.62
CA TRP A 238 -3.99 -18.10 13.04
C TRP A 238 -4.84 -19.31 13.39
N ALA A 239 -6.10 -19.35 12.97
CA ALA A 239 -6.98 -20.50 13.18
C ALA A 239 -6.37 -21.79 12.58
N LEU A 240 -5.87 -21.73 11.34
CA LEU A 240 -5.18 -22.86 10.69
C LEU A 240 -3.91 -23.27 11.44
N SER A 241 -3.18 -22.35 12.02
CA SER A 241 -1.95 -22.62 12.77
C SER A 241 -2.20 -23.44 14.03
N ARG A 242 -3.43 -23.46 14.56
CA ARG A 242 -3.81 -24.25 15.75
C ARG A 242 -4.29 -25.68 15.43
N LEU A 243 -4.44 -26.01 14.12
CA LEU A 243 -4.81 -27.35 13.67
C LEU A 243 -3.57 -28.24 13.49
N ASP A 244 -3.77 -29.57 13.56
CA ASP A 244 -2.75 -30.54 13.15
C ASP A 244 -2.50 -30.44 11.63
N PRO A 245 -1.28 -30.11 11.18
CA PRO A 245 -0.98 -29.98 9.74
C PRO A 245 -1.18 -31.27 8.94
N ALA A 246 -1.22 -32.44 9.58
CA ALA A 246 -1.51 -33.71 8.94
C ALA A 246 -3.01 -34.05 8.88
N SER A 247 -3.88 -33.24 9.49
CA SER A 247 -5.32 -33.49 9.53
C SER A 247 -6.02 -33.16 8.23
N ALA A 248 -7.16 -33.82 7.95
CA ALA A 248 -8.04 -33.46 6.84
C ALA A 248 -8.65 -32.06 7.06
N GLU A 249 -8.93 -31.69 8.29
CA GLU A 249 -9.48 -30.38 8.67
C GLU A 249 -8.52 -29.24 8.27
N PHE A 250 -7.20 -29.41 8.53
CA PHE A 250 -6.20 -28.45 8.06
C PHE A 250 -6.16 -28.37 6.54
N ALA A 251 -6.15 -29.51 5.84
CA ALA A 251 -6.09 -29.54 4.38
C ALA A 251 -7.31 -28.85 3.73
N GLU A 252 -8.52 -29.13 4.22
CA GLU A 252 -9.76 -28.50 3.75
C GLU A 252 -9.78 -27.01 4.08
N GLY A 253 -9.42 -26.64 5.31
CA GLY A 253 -9.34 -25.26 5.75
C GLY A 253 -8.33 -24.44 4.97
N PHE A 254 -7.17 -25.04 4.63
CA PHE A 254 -6.16 -24.39 3.81
C PHE A 254 -6.62 -24.16 2.36
N GLN A 255 -7.36 -25.09 1.77
CA GLN A 255 -7.97 -24.87 0.45
C GLN A 255 -9.01 -23.73 0.49
N ALA A 256 -9.85 -23.68 1.52
CA ALA A 256 -10.79 -22.59 1.71
C ALA A 256 -10.07 -21.23 1.91
N PHE A 257 -8.97 -21.23 2.66
CA PHE A 257 -8.10 -20.07 2.82
C PHE A 257 -7.53 -19.58 1.48
N LEU A 258 -6.98 -20.46 0.68
CA LEU A 258 -6.44 -20.10 -0.65
C LEU A 258 -7.54 -19.58 -1.58
N TYR A 259 -8.75 -20.13 -1.51
CA TYR A 259 -9.89 -19.66 -2.28
C TYR A 259 -10.28 -18.23 -1.90
N GLU A 260 -10.42 -17.92 -0.61
CA GLU A 260 -10.88 -16.60 -0.15
C GLU A 260 -9.76 -15.53 -0.19
N TYR A 261 -8.53 -15.90 0.18
CA TYR A 261 -7.41 -14.97 0.36
C TYR A 261 -6.23 -15.19 -0.58
N GLY A 262 -6.31 -16.15 -1.49
CA GLY A 262 -5.23 -16.53 -2.39
C GLY A 262 -4.79 -15.43 -3.36
N SER A 263 -5.60 -14.39 -3.55
CA SER A 263 -5.27 -13.19 -4.32
C SER A 263 -4.15 -12.35 -3.70
N ARG A 264 -3.92 -12.48 -2.38
CA ARG A 264 -2.92 -11.71 -1.64
C ARG A 264 -1.52 -12.28 -1.86
N GLY A 265 -0.49 -11.47 -1.62
CA GLY A 265 0.90 -11.86 -1.77
C GLY A 265 1.84 -10.65 -1.79
N PRO A 266 3.17 -10.88 -1.91
CA PRO A 266 4.15 -9.80 -1.98
C PRO A 266 3.96 -8.98 -3.27
N ASN A 267 4.14 -7.65 -3.16
CA ASN A 267 4.01 -6.73 -4.31
C ASN A 267 2.73 -6.97 -5.12
N GLU A 268 1.59 -7.07 -4.42
CA GLU A 268 0.32 -7.58 -4.94
C GLU A 268 -0.28 -6.76 -6.10
N TRP A 269 0.16 -5.49 -6.27
CA TRP A 269 -0.26 -4.62 -7.36
C TRP A 269 0.46 -4.92 -8.69
N GLU A 270 1.64 -5.54 -8.64
CA GLU A 270 2.37 -5.95 -9.85
C GLU A 270 1.80 -7.27 -10.40
N SER A 271 1.39 -7.27 -11.66
CA SER A 271 0.68 -8.40 -12.26
C SER A 271 1.51 -9.69 -12.30
N ARG A 272 2.84 -9.61 -12.43
CA ARG A 272 3.73 -10.77 -12.46
C ARG A 272 4.08 -11.32 -11.08
N SER A 273 3.84 -10.57 -10.01
CA SER A 273 4.22 -11.00 -8.67
C SER A 273 3.45 -12.24 -8.21
N PRO A 274 4.05 -13.11 -7.40
CA PRO A 274 3.35 -14.28 -6.89
C PRO A 274 2.23 -13.89 -5.94
N SER A 275 1.22 -14.74 -5.86
CA SER A 275 0.17 -14.67 -4.84
C SER A 275 0.13 -15.97 -4.04
N TRP A 276 -0.64 -16.02 -2.97
CA TRP A 276 -0.78 -17.26 -2.20
C TRP A 276 -1.47 -18.38 -3.01
N GLU A 277 -2.39 -18.06 -3.94
CA GLU A 277 -2.95 -19.07 -4.85
C GLU A 277 -1.89 -19.61 -5.81
N THR A 278 -1.00 -18.75 -6.35
CA THR A 278 0.02 -19.16 -7.32
C THR A 278 1.26 -19.79 -6.69
N ARG A 279 1.54 -19.48 -5.41
CA ARG A 279 2.64 -20.01 -4.62
C ARG A 279 2.19 -20.32 -3.16
N PRO A 280 1.39 -21.38 -2.96
CA PRO A 280 0.83 -21.72 -1.63
C PRO A 280 1.87 -21.90 -0.53
N ALA A 281 3.11 -22.23 -0.88
CA ALA A 281 4.21 -22.38 0.09
C ALA A 281 4.46 -21.10 0.90
N LEU A 282 4.19 -19.90 0.35
CA LEU A 282 4.33 -18.64 1.09
C LEU A 282 3.32 -18.55 2.25
N ALA A 283 2.06 -18.92 2.00
CA ALA A 283 1.03 -18.95 3.03
C ALA A 283 1.28 -20.05 4.08
N LEU A 284 1.70 -21.25 3.63
CA LEU A 284 2.05 -22.35 4.54
C LEU A 284 3.18 -21.96 5.49
N ALA A 285 4.24 -21.35 4.98
CA ALA A 285 5.36 -20.90 5.80
C ALA A 285 4.91 -19.85 6.85
N ALA A 286 4.02 -18.94 6.50
CA ALA A 286 3.43 -17.99 7.42
C ALA A 286 2.59 -18.67 8.52
N ILE A 287 1.75 -19.64 8.16
CA ILE A 287 0.94 -20.43 9.11
C ILE A 287 1.86 -21.22 10.05
N ASP A 288 2.93 -21.86 9.55
CA ASP A 288 3.89 -22.60 10.37
C ASP A 288 4.62 -21.69 11.34
N ARG A 289 4.90 -20.45 10.95
CA ARG A 289 5.46 -19.44 11.86
C ARG A 289 4.48 -19.07 12.98
N MET A 290 3.22 -18.80 12.64
CA MET A 290 2.18 -18.51 13.64
C MET A 290 1.95 -19.68 14.60
N ARG A 291 2.18 -20.93 14.16
CA ARG A 291 2.08 -22.13 15.01
C ARG A 291 3.06 -22.09 16.19
N GLN A 292 4.20 -21.42 16.02
CA GLN A 292 5.22 -21.28 17.06
C GLN A 292 4.93 -20.12 18.02
N ALA A 293 4.01 -19.22 17.68
CA ALA A 293 3.66 -18.09 18.52
C ALA A 293 2.80 -18.54 19.73
N PRO A 294 2.95 -17.89 20.90
CA PRO A 294 2.12 -18.18 22.08
C PRO A 294 0.67 -17.77 21.84
N ASP A 295 -0.28 -18.40 22.57
CA ASP A 295 -1.71 -18.09 22.45
C ASP A 295 -2.05 -16.63 22.77
N SER A 296 -1.22 -15.93 23.54
CA SER A 296 -1.36 -14.50 23.80
C SER A 296 -1.14 -13.62 22.56
N ALA A 297 -0.62 -14.17 21.46
CA ALA A 297 -0.47 -13.47 20.19
C ALA A 297 -1.69 -13.63 19.27
N ASP A 298 -2.83 -14.11 19.78
CA ASP A 298 -4.08 -14.26 19.02
C ASP A 298 -4.56 -12.89 18.48
N PRO A 299 -4.60 -12.70 17.16
CA PRO A 299 -5.06 -11.44 16.57
C PRO A 299 -6.51 -11.06 16.96
N ALA A 300 -7.37 -12.04 17.20
CA ALA A 300 -8.77 -11.79 17.60
C ALA A 300 -8.87 -11.21 19.02
N GLY A 301 -8.02 -11.66 19.95
CA GLY A 301 -7.95 -11.12 21.30
C GLY A 301 -7.54 -9.65 21.30
N HIS A 302 -6.49 -9.31 20.56
CA HIS A 302 -6.03 -7.93 20.42
C HIS A 302 -7.08 -7.01 19.81
N HIS A 303 -7.84 -7.50 18.81
CA HIS A 303 -8.90 -6.70 18.20
C HIS A 303 -9.99 -6.32 19.20
N ALA A 304 -10.43 -7.25 20.05
CA ALA A 304 -11.44 -6.98 21.08
C ALA A 304 -10.98 -5.95 22.12
N GLU A 305 -9.70 -6.04 22.53
CA GLU A 305 -9.09 -5.05 23.44
C GLU A 305 -9.07 -3.65 22.81
N ARG A 306 -8.65 -3.54 21.53
CA ARG A 306 -8.64 -2.25 20.82
C ARG A 306 -10.05 -1.66 20.65
N ALA A 307 -11.06 -2.49 20.42
CA ALA A 307 -12.44 -2.03 20.35
C ALA A 307 -12.93 -1.42 21.69
N ALA A 308 -12.57 -2.01 22.82
CA ALA A 308 -12.90 -1.48 24.14
C ALA A 308 -12.12 -0.18 24.45
N GLU A 309 -10.84 -0.10 24.10
CA GLU A 309 -10.04 1.11 24.23
C GLU A 309 -10.61 2.25 23.39
N ARG A 310 -11.04 1.97 22.15
CA ARG A 310 -11.67 2.96 21.27
C ARG A 310 -12.91 3.58 21.90
N GLU A 311 -13.82 2.78 22.43
CA GLU A 311 -15.04 3.29 23.05
C GLU A 311 -14.70 4.18 24.27
N THR A 312 -13.71 3.78 25.08
CA THR A 312 -13.23 4.56 26.24
C THR A 312 -12.62 5.89 25.80
N ALA A 313 -11.69 5.86 24.84
CA ALA A 313 -11.02 7.07 24.33
C ALA A 313 -12.00 8.03 23.64
N SER A 314 -12.98 7.48 22.89
CA SER A 314 -14.03 8.28 22.26
C SER A 314 -14.90 9.01 23.27
N ALA A 315 -15.33 8.31 24.32
CA ALA A 315 -16.13 8.90 25.40
C ALA A 315 -15.34 9.97 26.16
N GLU A 316 -14.06 9.73 26.43
CA GLU A 316 -13.19 10.70 27.11
C GLU A 316 -13.02 11.96 26.28
N LEU A 317 -12.69 11.87 25.00
CA LEU A 317 -12.50 13.03 24.13
C LEU A 317 -13.79 13.84 23.95
N LEU A 318 -14.95 13.17 23.80
CA LEU A 318 -16.27 13.83 23.72
C LEU A 318 -16.60 14.58 25.01
N ALA A 319 -16.33 14.02 26.19
CA ALA A 319 -16.58 14.67 27.48
C ALA A 319 -15.75 15.96 27.64
N MET A 320 -14.53 16.00 27.11
CA MET A 320 -13.68 17.20 27.20
C MET A 320 -14.21 18.40 26.41
N VAL A 321 -15.05 18.16 25.40
CA VAL A 321 -15.66 19.21 24.55
C VAL A 321 -17.16 19.37 24.78
N GLU A 322 -17.74 18.78 25.82
CA GLU A 322 -19.18 18.83 26.12
C GLU A 322 -19.72 20.27 26.25
N GLY A 323 -18.87 21.20 26.72
CA GLY A 323 -19.21 22.62 26.89
C GLY A 323 -19.32 23.40 25.56
N ASP A 324 -18.82 22.86 24.46
CA ASP A 324 -18.93 23.42 23.10
C ASP A 324 -19.75 22.48 22.20
N ALA A 325 -21.04 22.77 22.11
CA ALA A 325 -21.99 21.94 21.38
C ALA A 325 -21.63 21.77 19.87
N ALA A 326 -20.98 22.77 19.26
CA ALA A 326 -20.57 22.72 17.86
C ALA A 326 -19.40 21.73 17.67
N THR A 327 -18.34 21.87 18.46
CA THR A 327 -17.17 20.98 18.44
C THR A 327 -17.56 19.56 18.86
N HIS A 328 -18.39 19.41 19.89
CA HIS A 328 -18.90 18.09 20.33
C HIS A 328 -19.67 17.38 19.20
N GLY A 329 -20.60 18.09 18.54
CA GLY A 329 -21.38 17.54 17.43
C GLY A 329 -20.51 17.13 16.24
N GLN A 330 -19.54 17.95 15.86
CA GLN A 330 -18.60 17.67 14.80
C GLN A 330 -17.70 16.45 15.11
N LEU A 331 -17.17 16.38 16.32
CA LEU A 331 -16.36 15.25 16.79
C LEU A 331 -17.17 13.94 16.82
N ALA A 332 -18.40 13.99 17.36
CA ALA A 332 -19.27 12.80 17.36
C ALA A 332 -19.58 12.28 15.97
N ALA A 333 -19.86 13.20 15.02
CA ALA A 333 -20.05 12.84 13.63
C ALA A 333 -18.78 12.23 13.00
N ALA A 334 -17.60 12.77 13.30
CA ALA A 334 -16.31 12.27 12.82
C ALA A 334 -16.01 10.86 13.36
N ILE A 335 -16.20 10.62 14.66
CA ILE A 335 -16.05 9.29 15.27
C ILE A 335 -17.04 8.30 14.65
N GLY A 336 -18.28 8.72 14.42
CA GLY A 336 -19.30 7.89 13.77
C GLY A 336 -18.88 7.50 12.35
N CYS A 337 -18.58 8.46 11.48
CA CYS A 337 -18.26 8.18 10.07
C CYS A 337 -16.90 7.49 9.87
N SER A 338 -15.96 7.59 10.81
CA SER A 338 -14.73 6.80 10.75
C SER A 338 -14.99 5.29 10.70
N LYS A 339 -16.11 4.82 11.28
CA LYS A 339 -16.56 3.42 11.26
C LYS A 339 -17.03 2.95 9.86
N ALA A 340 -17.33 3.88 8.96
CA ALA A 340 -17.62 3.58 7.56
C ALA A 340 -16.37 3.65 6.68
N TRP A 341 -15.63 4.75 6.79
CA TRP A 341 -14.59 5.11 5.83
C TRP A 341 -13.27 4.35 6.03
N LEU A 342 -12.85 4.08 7.27
CA LEU A 342 -11.61 3.35 7.51
C LEU A 342 -11.71 1.89 7.06
N PRO A 343 -12.75 1.11 7.40
CA PRO A 343 -12.95 -0.22 6.82
C PRO A 343 -13.23 -0.18 5.31
N GLY A 344 -13.94 0.87 4.83
CA GLY A 344 -14.21 1.07 3.40
C GLY A 344 -12.94 1.18 2.57
N ARG A 345 -11.92 1.88 3.08
CA ARG A 345 -10.61 1.96 2.44
C ARG A 345 -9.96 0.58 2.24
N GLU A 346 -9.96 -0.25 3.27
CA GLU A 346 -9.38 -1.60 3.18
C GLU A 346 -10.19 -2.52 2.27
N ARG A 347 -11.52 -2.39 2.30
CA ARG A 347 -12.44 -3.12 1.40
C ARG A 347 -12.18 -2.78 -0.07
N THR A 348 -12.05 -1.50 -0.41
CA THR A 348 -11.77 -1.08 -1.79
C THR A 348 -10.40 -1.54 -2.27
N LYS A 349 -9.38 -1.57 -1.39
CA LYS A 349 -8.08 -2.16 -1.69
C LYS A 349 -8.22 -3.64 -2.01
N THR A 350 -8.90 -4.41 -1.16
CA THR A 350 -9.12 -5.85 -1.35
C THR A 350 -9.85 -6.14 -2.66
N ASN A 351 -10.86 -5.33 -3.03
CA ASN A 351 -11.57 -5.47 -4.30
C ASN A 351 -10.63 -5.32 -5.50
N ASN A 352 -9.73 -4.32 -5.48
CA ASN A 352 -8.72 -4.13 -6.53
C ASN A 352 -7.78 -5.34 -6.63
N ILE A 353 -7.26 -5.82 -5.50
CA ILE A 353 -6.31 -6.94 -5.49
C ILE A 353 -6.96 -8.22 -5.99
N ARG A 354 -8.22 -8.50 -5.64
CA ARG A 354 -8.98 -9.63 -6.21
C ARG A 354 -9.09 -9.53 -7.73
N LEU A 355 -9.37 -8.34 -8.26
CA LEU A 355 -9.48 -8.15 -9.71
C LEU A 355 -8.14 -8.27 -10.42
N ILE A 356 -7.07 -7.65 -9.88
CA ILE A 356 -5.70 -7.80 -10.39
C ILE A 356 -5.30 -9.28 -10.39
N HIS A 357 -5.72 -10.03 -9.40
CA HIS A 357 -5.45 -11.47 -9.36
C HIS A 357 -6.15 -12.24 -10.48
N GLU A 358 -7.38 -11.91 -10.83
CA GLU A 358 -8.07 -12.50 -11.99
C GLU A 358 -7.37 -12.16 -13.32
N MET A 359 -6.85 -10.93 -13.43
CA MET A 359 -6.00 -10.51 -14.55
C MET A 359 -4.70 -11.34 -14.56
N ARG A 360 -4.04 -11.49 -13.41
CA ARG A 360 -2.82 -12.32 -13.22
C ARG A 360 -3.04 -13.76 -13.64
N MET A 361 -4.11 -14.39 -13.18
CA MET A 361 -4.41 -15.79 -13.51
C MET A 361 -4.60 -15.99 -15.02
N THR A 362 -5.26 -15.04 -15.68
CA THR A 362 -5.42 -15.04 -17.14
C THR A 362 -4.08 -14.94 -17.86
N MET A 363 -3.20 -14.02 -17.43
CA MET A 363 -1.87 -13.86 -18.03
C MET A 363 -0.93 -15.04 -17.74
N ARG A 364 -1.07 -15.67 -16.57
CA ARG A 364 -0.30 -16.89 -16.25
C ARG A 364 -0.63 -18.06 -17.18
N GLU A 365 -1.89 -18.22 -17.56
CA GLU A 365 -2.25 -19.25 -18.56
C GLU A 365 -1.68 -18.92 -19.95
N ILE A 366 -1.69 -17.65 -20.36
CA ILE A 366 -0.99 -17.21 -21.57
C ILE A 366 0.52 -17.51 -21.42
N GLY A 367 1.13 -17.13 -20.30
CA GLY A 367 2.55 -17.36 -20.03
C GLY A 367 2.93 -18.84 -20.10
N ARG A 368 2.13 -19.72 -19.50
CA ARG A 368 2.34 -21.17 -19.55
C ARG A 368 2.41 -21.69 -21.02
N ARG A 369 1.48 -21.23 -21.86
CA ARG A 369 1.47 -21.61 -23.29
C ARG A 369 2.64 -21.01 -24.06
N MET A 370 3.08 -19.80 -23.69
CA MET A 370 4.23 -19.17 -24.34
C MET A 370 5.54 -19.87 -23.96
N VAL A 371 5.67 -20.42 -22.76
CA VAL A 371 6.79 -21.29 -22.38
C VAL A 371 6.79 -22.56 -23.26
N GLU A 372 5.64 -23.23 -23.39
CA GLU A 372 5.50 -24.43 -24.24
C GLU A 372 5.80 -24.14 -25.72
N ALA A 373 5.47 -22.93 -26.20
CA ALA A 373 5.72 -22.50 -27.57
C ALA A 373 7.12 -21.90 -27.79
N GLY A 374 7.97 -21.80 -26.76
CA GLY A 374 9.34 -21.29 -26.86
C GLY A 374 9.45 -19.77 -26.96
N GLY A 375 8.41 -19.04 -26.56
CA GLY A 375 8.40 -17.57 -26.51
C GLY A 375 8.89 -17.00 -25.17
N PHE A 376 8.80 -17.79 -24.09
CA PHE A 376 9.20 -17.43 -22.74
C PHE A 376 10.09 -18.51 -22.11
N ASP A 377 10.93 -18.12 -21.15
CA ASP A 377 11.68 -19.04 -20.30
C ASP A 377 10.86 -19.44 -19.07
N GLU A 378 10.06 -18.51 -18.54
CA GLU A 378 9.24 -18.65 -17.33
C GLU A 378 7.83 -18.12 -17.56
N ILE A 379 6.88 -18.62 -16.76
CA ILE A 379 5.47 -18.21 -16.87
C ILE A 379 5.32 -16.71 -16.68
N GLU A 380 6.02 -16.15 -15.70
CA GLU A 380 5.96 -14.74 -15.31
C GLU A 380 6.59 -13.79 -16.33
N ASP A 381 7.21 -14.29 -17.39
CA ASP A 381 7.78 -13.48 -18.47
C ASP A 381 6.73 -12.68 -19.24
N PHE A 382 5.46 -13.01 -19.11
CA PHE A 382 4.38 -12.19 -19.66
C PHE A 382 4.47 -10.73 -19.22
N GLY A 383 5.03 -10.44 -18.03
CA GLY A 383 5.22 -9.08 -17.55
C GLY A 383 6.13 -8.23 -18.44
N PHE A 384 7.06 -8.85 -19.17
CA PHE A 384 8.01 -8.18 -20.05
C PHE A 384 7.53 -7.93 -21.47
N VAL A 385 6.28 -8.29 -21.79
CA VAL A 385 5.65 -8.00 -23.08
C VAL A 385 4.82 -6.73 -22.97
N ARG A 386 4.79 -5.93 -24.03
CA ARG A 386 3.93 -4.76 -24.11
C ARG A 386 2.55 -5.13 -24.64
N LYS A 387 1.55 -4.31 -24.29
CA LYS A 387 0.16 -4.49 -24.74
C LYS A 387 0.05 -4.59 -26.27
N ASP A 388 0.77 -3.76 -26.99
CA ASP A 388 0.76 -3.70 -28.47
C ASP A 388 1.54 -4.86 -29.14
N GLU A 389 2.37 -5.60 -28.41
CA GLU A 389 3.15 -6.73 -28.89
C GLU A 389 2.41 -8.08 -28.79
N MET A 390 1.27 -8.14 -28.08
CA MET A 390 0.55 -9.39 -27.82
C MET A 390 0.13 -10.12 -29.09
N THR A 391 -0.25 -9.38 -30.14
CA THR A 391 -0.61 -9.99 -31.44
C THR A 391 0.58 -10.65 -32.11
N ALA A 392 1.75 -10.02 -32.07
CA ALA A 392 2.98 -10.58 -32.62
C ALA A 392 3.45 -11.79 -31.82
N LEU A 393 3.38 -11.72 -30.50
CA LEU A 393 3.68 -12.84 -29.60
C LEU A 393 2.84 -14.08 -29.92
N PHE A 394 1.54 -13.92 -30.14
CA PHE A 394 0.65 -15.04 -30.45
C PHE A 394 0.90 -15.63 -31.85
N ALA A 395 1.35 -14.80 -32.80
CA ALA A 395 1.62 -15.25 -34.17
C ALA A 395 2.96 -16.02 -34.28
N ASP A 396 3.99 -15.58 -33.57
CA ASP A 396 5.33 -16.19 -33.57
C ASP A 396 6.00 -16.05 -32.20
N PRO A 397 5.65 -16.88 -31.21
CA PRO A 397 6.17 -16.80 -29.87
C PRO A 397 7.71 -16.77 -29.78
N PRO A 398 8.48 -17.62 -30.51
CA PRO A 398 9.94 -17.62 -30.43
C PRO A 398 10.59 -16.29 -30.84
N SER A 399 9.95 -15.50 -31.70
CA SER A 399 10.48 -14.22 -32.15
C SER A 399 10.61 -13.19 -31.02
N MET A 400 9.81 -13.33 -29.95
CA MET A 400 9.81 -12.41 -28.80
C MET A 400 10.82 -12.77 -27.71
N LEU A 401 11.33 -14.01 -27.70
CA LEU A 401 12.17 -14.51 -26.60
C LEU A 401 13.40 -13.63 -26.30
N ALA A 402 14.08 -13.17 -27.35
CA ALA A 402 15.27 -12.31 -27.17
C ALA A 402 14.90 -10.96 -26.53
N THR A 403 13.80 -10.35 -26.97
CA THR A 403 13.29 -9.08 -26.40
C THR A 403 12.87 -9.23 -24.93
N VAL A 404 12.18 -10.32 -24.61
CA VAL A 404 11.75 -10.61 -23.23
C VAL A 404 12.95 -10.81 -22.31
N ARG A 405 13.96 -11.58 -22.74
CA ARG A 405 15.21 -11.78 -21.98
C ARG A 405 15.98 -10.49 -21.75
N ASP A 406 16.08 -9.63 -22.77
CA ASP A 406 16.76 -8.34 -22.64
C ASP A 406 16.06 -7.42 -21.65
N ARG A 407 14.71 -7.34 -21.69
CA ARG A 407 13.91 -6.57 -20.76
C ARG A 407 13.97 -7.11 -19.33
N ARG A 408 13.98 -8.44 -19.15
CA ARG A 408 14.18 -9.06 -17.84
C ARG A 408 15.54 -8.67 -17.28
N ALA A 409 16.60 -8.83 -18.04
CA ALA A 409 17.95 -8.44 -17.62
C ALA A 409 18.06 -6.93 -17.29
N GLY A 410 17.33 -6.09 -18.02
CA GLY A 410 17.21 -4.67 -17.71
C GLY A 410 16.49 -4.42 -16.38
N TYR A 411 15.36 -5.10 -16.17
CA TYR A 411 14.60 -5.04 -14.92
C TYR A 411 15.42 -5.49 -13.71
N ASP A 412 16.13 -6.62 -13.81
CA ASP A 412 16.96 -7.16 -12.73
C ASP A 412 18.08 -6.16 -12.35
N ARG A 413 18.72 -5.52 -13.33
CA ARG A 413 19.71 -4.46 -13.07
C ARG A 413 19.09 -3.25 -12.35
N LEU A 414 17.87 -2.85 -12.72
CA LEU A 414 17.19 -1.74 -12.07
C LEU A 414 16.84 -2.09 -10.61
N CYS A 415 16.47 -3.32 -10.30
CA CYS A 415 16.21 -3.76 -8.93
C CYS A 415 17.43 -3.62 -8.00
N GLU A 416 18.65 -3.61 -8.55
CA GLU A 416 19.87 -3.40 -7.77
C GLU A 416 20.14 -1.93 -7.42
N LEU A 417 19.42 -0.97 -8.04
CA LEU A 417 19.66 0.46 -7.91
C LEU A 417 18.69 1.10 -6.90
N GLU A 418 19.17 2.17 -6.26
CA GLU A 418 18.36 3.02 -5.37
C GLU A 418 17.85 4.22 -6.16
N PRO A 419 16.57 4.26 -6.56
CA PRO A 419 16.00 5.39 -7.26
C PRO A 419 15.89 6.60 -6.33
N PRO A 420 15.96 7.87 -6.84
CA PRO A 420 15.78 9.05 -6.01
C PRO A 420 14.38 9.04 -5.35
N PHE A 421 14.31 9.42 -4.08
CA PHE A 421 13.06 9.50 -3.34
C PHE A 421 12.13 10.59 -3.88
N VAL A 422 12.70 11.72 -4.30
CA VAL A 422 11.99 12.87 -4.87
C VAL A 422 12.83 13.51 -5.96
N PHE A 423 12.19 14.02 -7.01
CA PHE A 423 12.85 14.80 -8.04
C PHE A 423 11.90 15.85 -8.64
N VAL A 424 12.47 16.84 -9.33
CA VAL A 424 11.74 17.89 -10.05
C VAL A 424 12.00 17.75 -11.54
N GLY A 425 10.94 17.73 -12.33
CA GLY A 425 11.01 17.61 -13.77
C GLY A 425 11.39 16.20 -14.22
N ARG A 426 12.67 15.84 -14.20
CA ARG A 426 13.19 14.55 -14.65
C ARG A 426 14.34 14.07 -13.76
N THR A 427 14.51 12.76 -13.64
CA THR A 427 15.69 12.19 -12.96
C THR A 427 16.93 12.25 -13.86
N ASP A 428 18.11 12.16 -13.25
CA ASP A 428 19.38 12.05 -14.01
C ASP A 428 19.58 10.66 -14.64
N GLY A 429 18.65 9.72 -14.37
CA GLY A 429 18.62 8.38 -14.92
C GLY A 429 19.40 7.32 -14.15
N PRO A 430 19.07 6.02 -14.40
CA PRO A 430 19.61 4.88 -13.65
C PRO A 430 21.13 4.76 -13.65
N ASP A 431 21.81 5.26 -14.69
CA ASP A 431 23.28 5.21 -14.76
C ASP A 431 23.99 6.06 -13.69
N THR A 432 23.25 7.01 -13.08
CA THR A 432 23.75 7.88 -12.00
C THR A 432 23.34 7.40 -10.62
N TRP A 433 22.41 6.46 -10.54
CA TRP A 433 21.86 6.01 -9.27
C TRP A 433 22.83 5.08 -8.55
N PRO A 434 22.95 5.23 -7.22
CA PRO A 434 23.80 4.32 -6.47
C PRO A 434 23.18 2.92 -6.44
N ARG A 435 24.03 1.91 -6.31
CA ARG A 435 23.56 0.56 -6.00
C ARG A 435 23.01 0.52 -4.58
N ARG A 436 21.94 -0.24 -4.37
CA ARG A 436 21.31 -0.41 -3.03
C ARG A 436 22.32 -0.93 -1.99
N ASP A 437 23.26 -1.80 -2.40
CA ASP A 437 24.30 -2.36 -1.54
C ASP A 437 25.48 -1.41 -1.29
N ALA A 438 25.66 -0.37 -2.14
CA ALA A 438 26.79 0.57 -2.07
C ALA A 438 26.45 1.88 -1.34
N VAL A 439 25.19 2.13 -0.99
CA VAL A 439 24.80 3.34 -0.26
C VAL A 439 25.39 3.28 1.15
N ALA A 440 26.49 4.05 1.34
CA ALA A 440 27.14 4.14 2.64
C ALA A 440 26.17 4.67 3.70
N ALA A 441 25.94 3.89 4.75
CA ALA A 441 25.17 4.31 5.89
C ALA A 441 26.12 4.61 7.07
N ASN A 442 25.86 5.69 7.80
CA ASN A 442 26.43 5.87 9.12
C ASN A 442 25.81 4.85 10.06
N VAL A 443 26.45 3.70 10.21
CA VAL A 443 26.01 2.63 11.11
C VAL A 443 26.01 3.16 12.53
N LEU A 444 24.90 2.93 13.25
CA LEU A 444 24.71 3.41 14.61
C LEU A 444 25.48 2.55 15.60
N GLY A 445 26.10 3.22 16.57
CA GLY A 445 26.76 2.61 17.71
C GLY A 445 25.84 2.46 18.94
N ALA A 446 26.32 1.78 19.97
CA ALA A 446 25.59 1.67 21.23
C ALA A 446 25.40 3.07 21.85
N GLY A 447 24.17 3.39 22.25
CA GLY A 447 23.74 4.69 22.76
C GLY A 447 23.22 5.65 21.71
N ASP A 448 23.40 5.37 20.41
CA ASP A 448 22.89 6.21 19.35
C ASP A 448 21.37 6.06 19.20
N VAL A 449 20.73 7.16 18.78
CA VAL A 449 19.29 7.24 18.55
C VAL A 449 19.00 7.56 17.08
N LEU A 450 18.16 6.78 16.45
CA LEU A 450 17.54 7.10 15.17
C LEU A 450 16.17 7.70 15.40
N ALA A 451 15.92 8.87 14.86
CA ALA A 451 14.61 9.49 14.90
C ALA A 451 13.79 9.09 13.68
N GLY A 452 12.54 8.71 13.91
CA GLY A 452 11.50 8.53 12.92
C GLY A 452 10.23 9.27 13.36
N MET A 453 9.09 8.90 12.78
CA MET A 453 7.78 9.40 13.20
C MET A 453 7.08 8.36 14.10
N PRO A 454 6.35 8.84 15.14
CA PRO A 454 5.47 7.98 15.93
C PRO A 454 4.44 7.26 15.03
N GLY A 455 4.35 5.95 15.14
CA GLY A 455 3.40 5.15 14.37
C GLY A 455 2.32 4.50 15.23
N CYS A 456 2.72 3.59 16.10
CA CYS A 456 1.84 2.95 17.09
C CYS A 456 2.47 3.10 18.47
N PRO A 457 1.74 3.64 19.48
CA PRO A 457 2.29 3.90 20.81
C PRO A 457 2.77 2.64 21.53
N GLY A 458 3.70 2.84 22.46
CA GLY A 458 4.28 1.80 23.29
C GLY A 458 5.79 1.74 23.17
N GLN A 459 6.41 0.92 24.03
CA GLN A 459 7.85 0.67 24.02
C GLN A 459 8.11 -0.83 23.96
N ALA A 460 9.10 -1.22 23.17
CA ALA A 460 9.59 -2.59 23.08
C ALA A 460 11.12 -2.62 23.01
N GLU A 461 11.71 -3.67 23.60
CA GLU A 461 13.13 -4.00 23.45
C GLU A 461 13.24 -5.39 22.84
N GLY A 462 14.16 -5.55 21.91
CA GLY A 462 14.41 -6.83 21.25
C GLY A 462 15.64 -6.80 20.36
N ILE A 463 15.90 -7.90 19.68
CA ILE A 463 16.97 -8.00 18.71
C ILE A 463 16.47 -7.44 17.37
N ALA A 464 17.22 -6.52 16.80
CA ALA A 464 16.93 -5.96 15.48
C ALA A 464 17.12 -7.01 14.39
N ARG A 465 16.09 -7.29 13.63
CA ARG A 465 16.14 -8.13 12.44
C ARG A 465 15.83 -7.30 11.21
N VAL A 466 16.87 -7.05 10.43
CA VAL A 466 16.75 -6.37 9.16
C VAL A 466 16.25 -7.36 8.12
N VAL A 467 15.01 -7.17 7.71
CA VAL A 467 14.32 -7.98 6.70
C VAL A 467 14.07 -7.10 5.50
N LEU A 468 14.63 -7.47 4.35
CA LEU A 468 14.50 -6.70 3.10
C LEU A 468 13.41 -7.25 2.19
N ASP A 469 12.94 -8.48 2.43
CA ASP A 469 11.95 -9.19 1.64
C ASP A 469 11.02 -10.01 2.55
N SER A 470 9.73 -9.91 2.34
CA SER A 470 8.71 -10.66 3.09
C SER A 470 8.62 -12.15 2.74
N ASN A 471 9.38 -12.62 1.74
CA ASN A 471 9.33 -14.02 1.28
C ASN A 471 9.94 -15.02 2.28
N ASP A 472 10.71 -14.56 3.27
CA ASP A 472 11.20 -15.40 4.37
C ASP A 472 10.45 -15.12 5.68
N PRO A 473 9.37 -15.86 5.97
CA PRO A 473 8.62 -15.70 7.21
C PRO A 473 9.39 -16.13 8.47
N PHE A 474 10.53 -16.81 8.32
CA PHE A 474 11.41 -17.22 9.41
C PHE A 474 12.56 -16.23 9.67
N ALA A 475 12.61 -15.12 8.96
CA ALA A 475 13.61 -14.08 9.18
C ALA A 475 13.54 -13.44 10.58
N LEU A 476 12.44 -13.66 11.33
CA LEU A 476 12.17 -13.07 12.64
C LEU A 476 11.89 -14.14 13.69
N GLU A 477 12.51 -14.03 14.87
CA GLU A 477 12.17 -14.84 16.04
C GLU A 477 11.13 -14.12 16.93
N PRO A 478 10.29 -14.84 17.72
CA PRO A 478 9.37 -14.20 18.65
C PRO A 478 10.08 -13.27 19.63
N GLY A 479 9.65 -12.01 19.69
CA GLY A 479 10.27 -10.98 20.53
C GLY A 479 11.34 -10.14 19.83
N ASP A 480 11.70 -10.44 18.60
CA ASP A 480 12.59 -9.59 17.79
C ASP A 480 11.88 -8.28 17.35
N ILE A 481 12.67 -7.29 16.98
CA ILE A 481 12.18 -6.06 16.37
C ILE A 481 12.35 -6.14 14.85
N LEU A 482 11.26 -6.06 14.13
CA LEU A 482 11.25 -6.02 12.67
C LEU A 482 11.79 -4.69 12.17
N ILE A 483 12.86 -4.71 11.39
CA ILE A 483 13.38 -3.54 10.67
C ILE A 483 13.18 -3.80 9.17
N ALA A 484 12.33 -3.01 8.53
CA ALA A 484 11.98 -3.20 7.14
C ALA A 484 12.13 -1.90 6.33
N PRO A 485 12.45 -1.96 5.01
CA PRO A 485 12.48 -0.75 4.19
C PRO A 485 11.07 -0.15 4.08
N ILE A 486 10.09 -1.00 3.89
CA ILE A 486 8.68 -0.69 3.68
C ILE A 486 7.89 -1.97 3.89
N THR A 487 6.59 -1.90 4.18
CA THR A 487 5.77 -3.10 4.35
C THR A 487 4.49 -3.04 3.54
N ASP A 488 4.04 -4.19 3.08
CA ASP A 488 2.77 -4.44 2.43
C ASP A 488 2.03 -5.61 3.13
N PRO A 489 0.81 -5.99 2.73
CA PRO A 489 0.06 -7.06 3.38
C PRO A 489 0.76 -8.42 3.45
N SER A 490 1.72 -8.70 2.57
CA SER A 490 2.52 -9.95 2.65
C SER A 490 3.44 -9.99 3.88
N TRP A 491 3.75 -8.84 4.47
CA TRP A 491 4.54 -8.71 5.68
C TRP A 491 3.76 -9.02 6.96
N THR A 492 2.42 -9.04 6.90
CA THR A 492 1.58 -9.26 8.09
C THR A 492 1.99 -10.47 8.94
N PRO A 493 2.38 -11.63 8.36
CA PRO A 493 2.87 -12.76 9.14
C PRO A 493 4.13 -12.47 9.96
N LEU A 494 4.97 -11.53 9.54
CA LEU A 494 6.17 -11.12 10.26
C LEU A 494 5.87 -10.17 11.44
N PHE A 495 4.72 -9.48 11.39
CA PHE A 495 4.30 -8.64 12.50
C PHE A 495 3.85 -9.45 13.72
N VAL A 496 3.24 -10.62 13.53
CA VAL A 496 2.71 -11.45 14.63
C VAL A 496 3.78 -11.84 15.66
N PRO A 497 4.99 -12.29 15.28
CA PRO A 497 6.06 -12.59 16.24
C PRO A 497 6.84 -11.34 16.69
N ALA A 498 6.69 -10.19 16.03
CA ALA A 498 7.49 -9.00 16.32
C ALA A 498 7.08 -8.35 17.64
N ALA A 499 8.06 -7.96 18.45
CA ALA A 499 7.83 -7.14 19.64
C ALA A 499 7.71 -5.64 19.30
N GLY A 500 8.26 -5.20 18.17
CA GLY A 500 8.18 -3.85 17.67
C GLY A 500 8.51 -3.80 16.17
N VAL A 501 8.15 -2.70 15.53
CA VAL A 501 8.34 -2.51 14.08
C VAL A 501 8.99 -1.16 13.80
N VAL A 502 9.98 -1.15 12.91
CA VAL A 502 10.62 0.07 12.41
C VAL A 502 10.67 -0.01 10.89
N VAL A 503 10.21 1.04 10.19
CA VAL A 503 10.28 1.09 8.73
C VAL A 503 10.99 2.35 8.26
N ASP A 504 11.82 2.20 7.21
CA ASP A 504 12.56 3.32 6.60
C ASP A 504 11.60 4.38 6.04
N VAL A 505 10.54 3.92 5.37
CA VAL A 505 9.52 4.75 4.73
C VAL A 505 8.15 4.34 5.24
N GLY A 506 7.33 5.31 5.60
CA GLY A 506 5.95 5.09 6.03
C GLY A 506 5.24 6.41 6.24
N ALA A 507 3.91 6.40 6.17
CA ALA A 507 3.03 7.53 6.38
C ALA A 507 1.95 7.17 7.43
N PRO A 508 1.19 8.13 7.99
CA PRO A 508 0.19 7.88 9.03
C PRO A 508 -0.87 6.84 8.70
N LEU A 509 -1.10 6.58 7.41
CA LEU A 509 -2.03 5.55 6.91
C LEU A 509 -1.31 4.41 6.17
N SER A 510 0.00 4.22 6.41
CA SER A 510 0.78 3.12 5.82
C SER A 510 0.38 1.76 6.40
N HIS A 511 0.67 0.70 5.66
CA HIS A 511 0.45 -0.68 6.10
C HIS A 511 1.11 -0.97 7.44
N ALA A 512 2.35 -0.50 7.66
CA ALA A 512 3.07 -0.69 8.93
C ALA A 512 2.26 -0.20 10.13
N ILE A 513 1.69 1.02 10.06
CA ILE A 513 0.88 1.57 11.15
C ILE A 513 -0.42 0.80 11.31
N ILE A 514 -1.13 0.51 10.21
CA ILE A 514 -2.43 -0.16 10.26
C ILE A 514 -2.30 -1.50 10.97
N VAL A 515 -1.35 -2.34 10.56
CA VAL A 515 -1.15 -3.67 11.15
C VAL A 515 -0.60 -3.57 12.57
N SER A 516 0.39 -2.71 12.82
CA SER A 516 0.93 -2.51 14.19
C SER A 516 -0.15 -2.06 15.15
N ARG A 517 -1.05 -1.18 14.73
CA ARG A 517 -2.17 -0.69 15.51
C ARG A 517 -3.15 -1.81 15.85
N GLU A 518 -3.56 -2.61 14.85
CA GLU A 518 -4.49 -3.71 15.07
C GLU A 518 -3.90 -4.82 15.97
N LEU A 519 -2.59 -5.05 15.89
CA LEU A 519 -1.88 -6.03 16.73
C LEU A 519 -1.36 -5.44 18.07
N GLY A 520 -1.44 -4.12 18.26
CA GLY A 520 -0.94 -3.46 19.48
C GLY A 520 0.59 -3.45 19.60
N ILE A 521 1.31 -3.43 18.49
CA ILE A 521 2.78 -3.51 18.44
C ILE A 521 3.35 -2.09 18.32
N PRO A 522 4.31 -1.67 19.19
CA PRO A 522 4.99 -0.40 19.03
C PRO A 522 5.62 -0.24 17.64
N CYS A 523 5.37 0.90 16.97
CA CYS A 523 5.82 1.11 15.61
C CYS A 523 6.43 2.50 15.42
N VAL A 524 7.58 2.55 14.77
CA VAL A 524 8.23 3.78 14.30
C VAL A 524 8.30 3.74 12.78
N ILE A 525 7.81 4.78 12.13
CA ILE A 525 7.82 4.92 10.67
C ILE A 525 8.73 6.07 10.23
N SER A 526 9.01 6.19 8.94
CA SER A 526 9.89 7.22 8.38
C SER A 526 11.23 7.32 9.12
N ALA A 527 11.73 6.18 9.64
CA ALA A 527 13.04 6.06 10.27
C ALA A 527 14.11 5.94 9.18
N THR A 528 14.39 7.03 8.49
CA THR A 528 15.18 7.07 7.25
C THR A 528 16.48 6.27 7.34
N GLY A 529 16.59 5.21 6.55
CA GLY A 529 17.74 4.34 6.46
C GLY A 529 17.92 3.41 7.67
N ALA A 530 16.88 3.11 8.46
CA ALA A 530 16.93 2.18 9.58
C ALA A 530 17.52 0.82 9.16
N THR A 531 17.08 0.30 8.02
CA THR A 531 17.57 -0.98 7.46
C THR A 531 19.07 -1.01 7.19
N ARG A 532 19.70 0.14 6.99
CA ARG A 532 21.14 0.28 6.69
C ARG A 532 21.94 0.79 7.89
N ARG A 533 21.31 1.53 8.79
CA ARG A 533 21.97 2.20 9.92
C ARG A 533 21.91 1.40 11.20
N ILE A 534 20.85 0.63 11.42
CA ILE A 534 20.73 -0.25 12.59
C ILE A 534 21.44 -1.57 12.28
N PRO A 535 22.46 -1.98 13.06
CA PRO A 535 23.13 -3.25 12.83
C PRO A 535 22.16 -4.43 13.02
N ASN A 536 22.10 -5.33 12.04
CA ASN A 536 21.33 -6.56 12.17
C ASN A 536 21.89 -7.40 13.35
N GLY A 537 21.03 -7.81 14.26
CA GLY A 537 21.41 -8.53 15.48
C GLY A 537 21.69 -7.62 16.69
N ALA A 538 21.68 -6.30 16.54
CA ALA A 538 21.80 -5.37 17.66
C ALA A 538 20.59 -5.45 18.58
N ARG A 539 20.79 -5.24 19.90
CA ARG A 539 19.68 -5.05 20.83
C ARG A 539 19.25 -3.58 20.77
N ILE A 540 17.97 -3.36 20.50
CA ILE A 540 17.42 -2.01 20.34
C ILE A 540 16.18 -1.81 21.20
N ARG A 541 15.86 -0.54 21.47
CA ARG A 541 14.57 -0.09 22.02
C ARG A 541 13.84 0.73 20.98
N VAL A 542 12.58 0.40 20.77
CA VAL A 542 11.63 1.15 19.93
C VAL A 542 10.64 1.85 20.84
N ASP A 543 10.50 3.17 20.67
CA ASP A 543 9.48 3.98 21.31
C ASP A 543 8.53 4.52 20.24
N GLY A 544 7.43 3.82 20.05
CA GLY A 544 6.40 4.19 19.07
C GLY A 544 5.58 5.42 19.46
N SER A 545 5.70 5.92 20.71
CA SER A 545 5.05 7.14 21.16
C SER A 545 5.84 8.40 20.79
N THR A 546 7.17 8.30 20.76
CA THR A 546 8.07 9.42 20.46
C THR A 546 8.71 9.33 19.07
N GLY A 547 8.68 8.17 18.44
CA GLY A 547 9.36 7.90 17.17
C GLY A 547 10.86 7.66 17.32
N ALA A 548 11.35 7.35 18.53
CA ALA A 548 12.76 7.12 18.80
C ALA A 548 13.12 5.62 18.73
N VAL A 549 14.22 5.30 18.05
CA VAL A 549 14.84 3.97 18.04
C VAL A 549 16.25 4.08 18.59
N THR A 550 16.52 3.44 19.73
CA THR A 550 17.81 3.51 20.45
C THR A 550 18.55 2.21 20.30
N VAL A 551 19.80 2.23 19.87
CA VAL A 551 20.70 1.07 19.90
C VAL A 551 21.22 0.91 21.32
N LEU A 552 20.89 -0.22 21.96
CA LEU A 552 21.31 -0.52 23.33
C LEU A 552 22.64 -1.25 23.36
N GLU A 553 22.78 -2.29 22.53
CA GLU A 553 23.97 -3.13 22.47
C GLU A 553 24.23 -3.50 21.00
N LEU A 554 25.51 -3.59 20.62
CA LEU A 554 25.89 -4.09 19.30
C LEU A 554 25.87 -5.63 19.26
N PRO A 555 25.77 -6.25 18.05
CA PRO A 555 25.73 -7.70 17.89
C PRO A 555 26.93 -8.41 18.47
#